data_d679ae957201a6a6fbd88d4ded1cbea8
#
_entry.id   d679ae957201a6a6fbd88d4ded1cbea8
#
_cell.length_a   1.000
_cell.length_b   1.000
_cell.length_c   1.000
_cell.angle_alpha   90.00
_cell.angle_beta   90.00
_cell.angle_gamma   90.00
#
_symmetry.space_group_name_H-M   'P 1'
#
loop_
_entity.id
_entity.type
_entity.pdbx_description
1 polymer ?
#
loop_
_entity_poly.entity_id
_entity_poly.type
_entity_poly.pdbx_seq_one_letter_code
_entity_poly.pdbx_strand_id
1 'polypeptide(L)'
;LRDLLLADTADELEVMEEDNDPYVARVVELREQSKVDRAGAFEGFSRLVEELEAKCTVAELLATGPVQTQFCDNQLVRMVLPVMEEDRSVRILRAPDALYFAQHEICSFYAEQEDFERALPEVRRLYDLARSSMQSHFALINVLARLERYDEIIEVARHGLRIASDRPSIGYLFYRLAFAYWNCDQLERALACYRLV
;
A
#
# COMPACT_ATOMS: atom_id res chain seq x y z
N LEU A 1 -9.07 23.84 2.01
CA LEU A 1 -7.74 24.49 1.90
C LEU A 1 -7.76 25.94 2.41
N ARG A 2 -8.81 26.74 2.05
CA ARG A 2 -8.96 28.12 2.52
C ARG A 2 -9.11 28.17 4.05
N ASP A 3 -9.94 27.30 4.60
CA ASP A 3 -10.23 27.25 6.03
C ASP A 3 -9.01 26.76 6.81
N LEU A 4 -8.24 25.82 6.26
CA LEU A 4 -6.95 25.37 6.81
C LEU A 4 -5.90 26.49 6.89
N LEU A 5 -5.91 27.40 5.90
CA LEU A 5 -4.96 28.53 5.85
C LEU A 5 -5.38 29.71 6.73
N LEU A 6 -6.65 29.77 7.14
CA LEU A 6 -7.22 30.87 7.93
C LEU A 6 -7.52 30.47 9.38
N ALA A 7 -7.38 29.20 9.74
CA ALA A 7 -7.59 28.72 11.10
C ALA A 7 -6.43 29.19 12.00
N ASP A 8 -6.73 29.92 13.05
CA ASP A 8 -5.75 30.34 14.04
C ASP A 8 -5.54 29.28 15.14
N THR A 9 -6.49 28.37 15.29
CA THR A 9 -6.44 27.26 16.25
C THR A 9 -6.89 25.94 15.62
N ALA A 10 -6.44 24.80 16.19
CA ALA A 10 -6.85 23.48 15.74
C ALA A 10 -8.36 23.24 15.87
N ASP A 11 -9.01 23.90 16.83
CA ASP A 11 -10.45 23.77 17.09
C ASP A 11 -11.31 24.50 16.03
N GLU A 12 -10.73 25.42 15.26
CA GLU A 12 -11.39 26.09 14.14
C GLU A 12 -11.34 25.30 12.85
N LEU A 13 -10.50 24.26 12.81
CA LEU A 13 -10.53 23.28 11.75
C LEU A 13 -11.71 22.36 12.04
N GLU A 14 -12.81 22.49 11.30
CA GLU A 14 -13.74 21.38 11.13
C GLU A 14 -12.92 20.22 10.55
N VAL A 15 -12.46 19.35 11.43
CA VAL A 15 -12.00 18.03 11.06
C VAL A 15 -13.24 17.40 10.44
N MET A 16 -13.28 17.36 9.12
CA MET A 16 -14.32 16.58 8.44
C MET A 16 -14.15 15.19 9.03
N GLU A 17 -15.12 14.78 9.83
CA GLU A 17 -15.22 13.44 10.39
C GLU A 17 -15.32 12.44 9.22
N GLU A 18 -14.18 12.12 8.61
CA GLU A 18 -14.03 10.90 7.82
C GLU A 18 -14.18 9.65 8.73
N ASP A 19 -14.30 9.88 10.05
CA ASP A 19 -14.31 8.86 11.10
C ASP A 19 -15.60 8.04 11.20
N ASN A 20 -16.60 8.31 10.36
CA ASN A 20 -17.84 7.54 10.33
C ASN A 20 -18.00 6.67 9.07
N ASP A 21 -16.92 6.27 8.41
CA ASP A 21 -17.02 5.27 7.35
C ASP A 21 -17.39 3.91 7.97
N PRO A 22 -18.59 3.38 7.71
CA PRO A 22 -19.05 2.10 8.29
C PRO A 22 -18.14 0.93 7.92
N TYR A 23 -17.39 1.04 6.83
CA TYR A 23 -16.43 0.02 6.42
C TYR A 23 -15.16 0.06 7.24
N VAL A 24 -14.68 1.24 7.64
CA VAL A 24 -13.56 1.39 8.57
C VAL A 24 -13.95 0.85 9.94
N ALA A 25 -15.15 1.15 10.44
CA ALA A 25 -15.66 0.57 11.68
C ALA A 25 -15.68 -0.97 11.62
N ARG A 26 -16.12 -1.54 10.50
CA ARG A 26 -16.12 -2.99 10.28
C ARG A 26 -14.71 -3.59 10.27
N VAL A 27 -13.71 -2.89 9.73
CA VAL A 27 -12.29 -3.31 9.80
C VAL A 27 -11.85 -3.39 11.27
N VAL A 28 -12.19 -2.38 12.08
CA VAL A 28 -11.85 -2.36 13.51
C VAL A 28 -12.51 -3.53 14.25
N GLU A 29 -13.79 -3.79 14.00
CA GLU A 29 -14.51 -4.94 14.58
C GLU A 29 -13.86 -6.27 14.21
N LEU A 30 -13.50 -6.47 12.94
CA LEU A 30 -12.82 -7.68 12.48
C LEU A 30 -11.42 -7.83 13.08
N ARG A 31 -10.69 -6.74 13.32
CA ARG A 31 -9.41 -6.77 14.06
C ARG A 31 -9.60 -7.22 15.50
N GLU A 32 -10.62 -6.75 16.18
CA GLU A 32 -10.92 -7.23 17.53
C GLU A 32 -11.34 -8.72 17.52
N GLN A 33 -12.17 -9.13 16.56
CA GLN A 33 -12.54 -10.53 16.36
C GLN A 33 -11.32 -11.40 16.12
N SER A 34 -10.33 -10.95 15.35
CA SER A 34 -9.13 -11.73 15.00
C SER A 34 -8.30 -12.15 16.22
N LYS A 35 -8.44 -11.47 17.36
CA LYS A 35 -7.78 -11.82 18.62
C LYS A 35 -8.34 -13.10 19.24
N VAL A 36 -9.58 -13.47 18.91
CA VAL A 36 -10.29 -14.63 19.46
C VAL A 36 -10.58 -15.67 18.40
N ASP A 37 -11.03 -15.24 17.23
CA ASP A 37 -11.36 -16.08 16.08
C ASP A 37 -10.68 -15.57 14.82
N ARG A 38 -9.45 -16.04 14.61
CA ARG A 38 -8.62 -15.58 13.50
C ARG A 38 -9.14 -16.06 12.13
N ALA A 39 -9.70 -17.28 12.06
CA ALA A 39 -10.23 -17.82 10.82
C ALA A 39 -11.51 -17.11 10.40
N GLY A 40 -12.43 -16.88 11.33
CA GLY A 40 -13.66 -16.13 11.06
C GLY A 40 -13.39 -14.66 10.68
N ALA A 41 -12.39 -14.04 11.31
CA ALA A 41 -11.98 -12.69 10.95
C ALA A 41 -11.38 -12.63 9.52
N PHE A 42 -10.56 -13.62 9.14
CA PHE A 42 -10.01 -13.73 7.78
C PHE A 42 -11.12 -13.82 6.72
N GLU A 43 -12.13 -14.68 6.96
CA GLU A 43 -13.30 -14.74 6.07
C GLU A 43 -14.05 -13.41 6.02
N GLY A 44 -14.15 -12.70 7.16
CA GLY A 44 -14.76 -11.38 7.25
C GLY A 44 -14.02 -10.35 6.41
N PHE A 45 -12.67 -10.30 6.51
CA PHE A 45 -11.83 -9.42 5.69
C PHE A 45 -11.95 -9.77 4.21
N SER A 46 -11.93 -11.04 3.83
CA SER A 46 -12.06 -11.48 2.44
C SER A 46 -13.38 -11.00 1.82
N ARG A 47 -14.50 -11.16 2.52
CA ARG A 47 -15.82 -10.67 2.07
C ARG A 47 -15.86 -9.14 1.96
N LEU A 48 -15.21 -8.44 2.89
CA LEU A 48 -15.13 -6.98 2.87
C LEU A 48 -14.34 -6.48 1.66
N VAL A 49 -13.21 -7.11 1.34
CA VAL A 49 -12.42 -6.81 0.15
C VAL A 49 -13.24 -7.03 -1.12
N GLU A 50 -13.89 -8.18 -1.27
CA GLU A 50 -14.75 -8.49 -2.43
C GLU A 50 -15.87 -7.43 -2.62
N GLU A 51 -16.53 -7.04 -1.53
CA GLU A 51 -17.59 -6.02 -1.55
C GLU A 51 -17.06 -4.66 -2.02
N LEU A 52 -15.91 -4.23 -1.48
CA LEU A 52 -15.33 -2.92 -1.79
C LEU A 52 -14.71 -2.88 -3.18
N GLU A 53 -14.07 -3.96 -3.64
CA GLU A 53 -13.57 -4.07 -5.01
C GLU A 53 -14.72 -4.00 -6.03
N ALA A 54 -15.82 -4.66 -5.77
CA ALA A 54 -17.01 -4.57 -6.63
C ALA A 54 -17.52 -3.12 -6.76
N LYS A 55 -17.48 -2.35 -5.66
CA LYS A 55 -17.84 -0.91 -5.68
C LYS A 55 -16.82 -0.08 -6.47
N CYS A 56 -15.53 -0.34 -6.32
CA CYS A 56 -14.47 0.31 -7.10
C CYS A 56 -14.67 0.03 -8.59
N THR A 57 -14.91 -1.22 -8.97
CA THR A 57 -15.16 -1.62 -10.36
C THR A 57 -16.37 -0.87 -10.96
N VAL A 58 -17.47 -0.76 -10.22
CA VAL A 58 -18.63 0.03 -10.67
C VAL A 58 -18.27 1.50 -10.86
N ALA A 59 -17.51 2.09 -9.94
CA ALA A 59 -17.07 3.48 -10.04
C ALA A 59 -16.16 3.71 -11.26
N GLU A 60 -15.26 2.75 -11.56
CA GLU A 60 -14.40 2.78 -12.75
C GLU A 60 -15.22 2.67 -14.04
N LEU A 61 -16.19 1.78 -14.11
CA LEU A 61 -17.08 1.63 -15.27
C LEU A 61 -17.96 2.86 -15.55
N LEU A 62 -18.34 3.59 -14.51
CA LEU A 62 -19.13 4.83 -14.64
C LEU A 62 -18.25 6.05 -14.96
N ALA A 63 -16.95 5.93 -14.86
CA ALA A 63 -16.04 7.02 -15.13
C ALA A 63 -15.86 7.25 -16.63
N THR A 64 -15.62 8.51 -17.01
CA THR A 64 -15.33 8.90 -18.39
C THR A 64 -13.82 8.88 -18.61
N GLY A 65 -13.34 8.04 -19.52
CA GLY A 65 -11.92 7.89 -19.86
C GLY A 65 -11.18 6.86 -18.99
N PRO A 66 -9.87 6.71 -19.19
CA PRO A 66 -9.07 5.77 -18.44
C PRO A 66 -8.97 6.21 -16.97
N VAL A 67 -9.23 5.28 -16.05
CA VAL A 67 -9.18 5.52 -14.62
C VAL A 67 -8.43 4.38 -13.92
N GLN A 68 -7.84 4.68 -12.78
CA GLN A 68 -7.20 3.72 -11.91
C GLN A 68 -7.58 4.03 -10.46
N THR A 69 -8.05 3.02 -9.74
CA THR A 69 -8.36 3.17 -8.32
C THR A 69 -7.08 2.98 -7.51
N GLN A 70 -6.74 3.97 -6.66
CA GLN A 70 -5.53 3.98 -5.85
C GLN A 70 -5.83 4.42 -4.42
N PHE A 71 -5.24 3.74 -3.47
CA PHE A 71 -5.15 4.21 -2.09
C PHE A 71 -4.04 5.25 -1.96
N CYS A 72 -4.28 6.28 -1.16
CA CYS A 72 -3.32 7.34 -0.88
C CYS A 72 -3.25 7.57 0.62
N ASP A 73 -2.06 7.44 1.20
CA ASP A 73 -1.82 7.59 2.64
C ASP A 73 -2.26 8.95 3.20
N ASN A 74 -2.25 10.00 2.37
CA ASN A 74 -2.62 11.35 2.77
C ASN A 74 -3.04 12.22 1.58
N GLN A 75 -3.60 13.39 1.88
CA GLN A 75 -4.08 14.34 0.88
C GLN A 75 -2.97 14.86 -0.06
N LEU A 76 -1.76 15.04 0.45
CA LEU A 76 -0.65 15.54 -0.36
C LEU A 76 -0.23 14.52 -1.43
N VAL A 77 -0.11 13.26 -1.05
CA VAL A 77 0.16 12.15 -1.98
C VAL A 77 -0.93 12.09 -3.05
N ARG A 78 -2.20 12.23 -2.66
CA ARG A 78 -3.33 12.26 -3.59
C ARG A 78 -3.23 13.37 -4.64
N MET A 79 -2.73 14.55 -4.24
CA MET A 79 -2.56 15.68 -5.18
C MET A 79 -1.37 15.47 -6.13
N VAL A 80 -0.32 14.80 -5.65
CA VAL A 80 0.93 14.62 -6.41
C VAL A 80 0.90 13.37 -7.29
N LEU A 81 0.21 12.31 -6.87
CA LEU A 81 0.17 11.03 -7.58
C LEU A 81 -0.17 11.14 -9.08
N PRO A 82 -1.19 11.91 -9.51
CA PRO A 82 -1.49 12.07 -10.94
C PRO A 82 -0.38 12.74 -11.74
N VAL A 83 0.50 13.50 -11.06
CA VAL A 83 1.66 14.18 -11.69
C VAL A 83 2.85 13.24 -11.80
N MET A 84 2.94 12.26 -10.91
CA MET A 84 4.01 11.25 -10.87
C MET A 84 3.75 10.07 -11.82
N GLU A 85 2.49 9.84 -12.20
CA GLU A 85 2.14 8.80 -13.16
C GLU A 85 2.71 9.14 -14.55
N GLU A 86 3.24 8.12 -15.22
CA GLU A 86 3.82 8.27 -16.56
C GLU A 86 2.75 8.63 -17.58
N ASP A 87 1.56 8.06 -17.45
CA ASP A 87 0.41 8.38 -18.28
C ASP A 87 -0.54 9.36 -17.60
N ARG A 88 -0.39 10.64 -17.95
CA ARG A 88 -1.24 11.72 -17.44
C ARG A 88 -2.69 11.69 -17.93
N SER A 89 -3.03 10.81 -18.86
CA SER A 89 -4.41 10.61 -19.31
C SER A 89 -5.24 9.80 -18.32
N VAL A 90 -4.60 9.05 -17.44
CA VAL A 90 -5.24 8.22 -16.43
C VAL A 90 -5.65 9.07 -15.22
N ARG A 91 -6.94 9.07 -14.91
CA ARG A 91 -7.47 9.75 -13.74
C ARG A 91 -7.45 8.81 -12.53
N ILE A 92 -6.91 9.28 -11.42
CA ILE A 92 -6.87 8.52 -10.17
C ILE A 92 -8.20 8.67 -9.43
N LEU A 93 -8.85 7.56 -9.15
CA LEU A 93 -9.98 7.44 -8.21
C LEU A 93 -9.44 7.03 -6.84
N ARG A 94 -9.97 7.62 -5.76
CA ARG A 94 -9.60 7.23 -4.39
C ARG A 94 -10.22 5.88 -4.06
N ALA A 95 -9.39 4.92 -3.67
CA ALA A 95 -9.84 3.69 -3.04
C ALA A 95 -10.38 3.98 -1.63
N PRO A 96 -11.41 3.25 -1.16
CA PRO A 96 -11.82 3.29 0.24
C PRO A 96 -10.67 2.85 1.16
N ASP A 97 -10.45 3.57 2.26
CA ASP A 97 -9.39 3.23 3.21
C ASP A 97 -9.58 1.83 3.80
N ALA A 98 -10.83 1.45 4.04
CA ALA A 98 -11.20 0.10 4.50
C ALA A 98 -10.73 -1.02 3.55
N LEU A 99 -10.70 -0.78 2.23
CA LEU A 99 -10.21 -1.75 1.25
C LEU A 99 -8.71 -2.02 1.46
N TYR A 100 -7.93 -0.96 1.61
CA TYR A 100 -6.49 -1.07 1.87
C TYR A 100 -6.22 -1.80 3.20
N PHE A 101 -6.91 -1.40 4.26
CA PHE A 101 -6.71 -2.02 5.57
C PHE A 101 -7.14 -3.48 5.61
N ALA A 102 -8.28 -3.84 5.00
CA ALA A 102 -8.73 -5.22 4.94
C ALA A 102 -7.78 -6.09 4.10
N GLN A 103 -7.30 -5.60 2.96
CA GLN A 103 -6.31 -6.30 2.14
C GLN A 103 -4.98 -6.50 2.88
N HIS A 104 -4.56 -5.51 3.67
CA HIS A 104 -3.37 -5.61 4.51
C HIS A 104 -3.50 -6.72 5.56
N GLU A 105 -4.67 -6.85 6.21
CA GLU A 105 -4.92 -7.94 7.18
C GLU A 105 -4.87 -9.33 6.53
N ILE A 106 -5.38 -9.47 5.30
CA ILE A 106 -5.26 -10.72 4.52
C ILE A 106 -3.79 -11.06 4.26
N CYS A 107 -2.99 -10.08 3.84
CA CYS A 107 -1.55 -10.26 3.64
C CYS A 107 -0.85 -10.69 4.94
N SER A 108 -1.18 -10.04 6.06
CA SER A 108 -0.62 -10.36 7.37
C SER A 108 -0.97 -11.78 7.83
N PHE A 109 -2.20 -12.22 7.56
CA PHE A 109 -2.66 -13.57 7.90
C PHE A 109 -1.79 -14.66 7.24
N TYR A 110 -1.50 -14.54 5.94
CA TYR A 110 -0.65 -15.51 5.26
C TYR A 110 0.82 -15.38 5.69
N ALA A 111 1.31 -14.16 5.91
CA ALA A 111 2.70 -13.92 6.33
C ALA A 111 2.99 -14.54 7.71
N GLU A 112 2.05 -14.48 8.65
CA GLU A 112 2.19 -15.08 9.97
C GLU A 112 2.17 -16.62 9.95
N GLN A 113 1.53 -17.22 8.95
CA GLN A 113 1.56 -18.66 8.73
C GLN A 113 2.78 -19.09 7.92
N GLU A 114 3.65 -18.15 7.55
CA GLU A 114 4.79 -18.37 6.65
C GLU A 114 4.39 -18.97 5.28
N ASP A 115 3.13 -18.80 4.88
CA ASP A 115 2.61 -19.25 3.58
C ASP A 115 2.83 -18.17 2.53
N PHE A 116 4.10 -17.97 2.16
CA PHE A 116 4.51 -16.88 1.27
C PHE A 116 4.02 -17.06 -0.17
N GLU A 117 3.78 -18.30 -0.60
CA GLU A 117 3.22 -18.57 -1.92
C GLU A 117 1.77 -18.05 -2.03
N ARG A 118 0.96 -18.24 -0.98
CA ARG A 118 -0.39 -17.69 -0.92
C ARG A 118 -0.39 -16.19 -0.58
N ALA A 119 0.60 -15.72 0.18
CA ALA A 119 0.76 -14.29 0.45
C ALA A 119 1.06 -13.49 -0.82
N LEU A 120 1.82 -14.05 -1.77
CA LEU A 120 2.33 -13.32 -2.93
C LEU A 120 1.23 -12.66 -3.78
N PRO A 121 0.16 -13.34 -4.23
CA PRO A 121 -0.91 -12.71 -4.99
C PRO A 121 -1.59 -11.58 -4.17
N GLU A 122 -1.77 -11.77 -2.87
CA GLU A 122 -2.45 -10.80 -2.01
C GLU A 122 -1.60 -9.54 -1.78
N VAL A 123 -0.29 -9.69 -1.55
CA VAL A 123 0.60 -8.52 -1.41
C VAL A 123 0.82 -7.80 -2.75
N ARG A 124 0.70 -8.49 -3.89
CA ARG A 124 0.70 -7.82 -5.20
C ARG A 124 -0.56 -6.97 -5.39
N ARG A 125 -1.73 -7.49 -5.02
CA ARG A 125 -2.99 -6.71 -5.02
C ARG A 125 -2.88 -5.48 -4.13
N LEU A 126 -2.32 -5.65 -2.90
CA LEU A 126 -2.07 -4.53 -1.99
C LEU A 126 -1.11 -3.50 -2.59
N TYR A 127 -0.03 -3.95 -3.24
CA TYR A 127 0.93 -3.09 -3.92
C TYR A 127 0.30 -2.34 -5.08
N ASP A 128 -0.49 -3.02 -5.93
CA ASP A 128 -1.17 -2.40 -7.07
C ASP A 128 -2.23 -1.40 -6.62
N LEU A 129 -2.92 -1.67 -5.50
CA LEU A 129 -3.89 -0.75 -4.89
C LEU A 129 -3.22 0.49 -4.26
N ALA A 130 -1.99 0.37 -3.77
CA ALA A 130 -1.34 1.39 -2.94
C ALA A 130 0.12 1.63 -3.36
N ARG A 131 0.35 1.93 -4.65
CA ARG A 131 1.70 2.14 -5.22
C ARG A 131 2.45 3.33 -4.62
N SER A 132 1.74 4.29 -4.04
CA SER A 132 2.33 5.42 -3.33
C SER A 132 2.68 5.13 -1.87
N SER A 133 2.22 4.00 -1.31
CA SER A 133 2.47 3.64 0.08
C SER A 133 3.77 2.86 0.26
N MET A 134 4.64 3.31 1.17
CA MET A 134 5.87 2.58 1.51
C MET A 134 5.57 1.23 2.16
N GLN A 135 4.47 1.12 2.91
CA GLN A 135 4.08 -0.13 3.57
C GLN A 135 3.78 -1.25 2.56
N SER A 136 3.11 -0.91 1.43
CA SER A 136 2.85 -1.88 0.37
C SER A 136 4.14 -2.36 -0.32
N HIS A 137 5.12 -1.46 -0.52
CA HIS A 137 6.44 -1.83 -1.03
C HIS A 137 7.17 -2.77 -0.07
N PHE A 138 7.17 -2.46 1.23
CA PHE A 138 7.83 -3.29 2.23
C PHE A 138 7.18 -4.66 2.35
N ALA A 139 5.85 -4.73 2.33
CA ALA A 139 5.12 -5.99 2.35
C ALA A 139 5.50 -6.88 1.15
N LEU A 140 5.48 -6.31 -0.06
CA LEU A 140 5.85 -7.05 -1.28
C LEU A 140 7.31 -7.49 -1.26
N ILE A 141 8.25 -6.59 -0.93
CA ILE A 141 9.68 -6.91 -0.85
C ILE A 141 9.93 -8.03 0.16
N ASN A 142 9.25 -8.02 1.31
CA ASN A 142 9.42 -9.05 2.33
C ASN A 142 8.98 -10.43 1.84
N VAL A 143 7.82 -10.53 1.20
CA VAL A 143 7.33 -11.80 0.62
C VAL A 143 8.24 -12.28 -0.52
N LEU A 144 8.63 -11.38 -1.44
CA LEU A 144 9.55 -11.71 -2.52
C LEU A 144 10.91 -12.22 -2.01
N ALA A 145 11.42 -11.65 -0.91
CA ALA A 145 12.67 -12.09 -0.31
C ALA A 145 12.58 -13.50 0.30
N ARG A 146 11.44 -13.84 0.89
CA ARG A 146 11.20 -15.21 1.42
C ARG A 146 11.05 -16.24 0.29
N LEU A 147 10.62 -15.80 -0.90
CA LEU A 147 10.51 -16.61 -2.10
C LEU A 147 11.76 -16.53 -2.99
N GLU A 148 12.81 -15.86 -2.56
CA GLU A 148 14.09 -15.69 -3.29
C GLU A 148 13.93 -15.05 -4.68
N ARG A 149 12.89 -14.22 -4.87
CA ARG A 149 12.58 -13.53 -6.13
C ARG A 149 13.32 -12.21 -6.22
N TYR A 150 14.65 -12.27 -6.29
CA TYR A 150 15.53 -11.10 -6.12
C TYR A 150 15.41 -10.07 -7.26
N ASP A 151 15.21 -10.51 -8.50
CA ASP A 151 15.04 -9.59 -9.64
C ASP A 151 13.81 -8.67 -9.44
N GLU A 152 12.73 -9.22 -8.90
CA GLU A 152 11.54 -8.44 -8.63
C GLU A 152 11.72 -7.48 -7.44
N ILE A 153 12.51 -7.87 -6.44
CA ILE A 153 12.89 -6.95 -5.35
C ILE A 153 13.62 -5.73 -5.92
N ILE A 154 14.51 -5.93 -6.89
CA ILE A 154 15.23 -4.82 -7.54
C ILE A 154 14.24 -3.83 -8.18
N GLU A 155 13.23 -4.32 -8.88
CA GLU A 155 12.22 -3.46 -9.52
C GLU A 155 11.38 -2.71 -8.50
N VAL A 156 10.82 -3.42 -7.50
CA VAL A 156 9.97 -2.82 -6.46
C VAL A 156 10.73 -1.82 -5.60
N ALA A 157 11.97 -2.15 -5.20
CA ALA A 157 12.79 -1.24 -4.40
C ALA A 157 13.20 0.01 -5.19
N ARG A 158 13.51 -0.12 -6.48
CA ARG A 158 13.80 1.05 -7.35
C ARG A 158 12.59 1.94 -7.55
N HIS A 159 11.40 1.36 -7.66
CA HIS A 159 10.17 2.14 -7.70
C HIS A 159 9.95 2.88 -6.37
N GLY A 160 10.07 2.18 -5.23
CA GLY A 160 9.96 2.78 -3.91
C GLY A 160 10.92 3.95 -3.68
N LEU A 161 12.17 3.86 -4.16
CA LEU A 161 13.16 4.94 -4.04
C LEU A 161 12.78 6.23 -4.82
N ARG A 162 11.87 6.16 -5.80
CA ARG A 162 11.38 7.35 -6.52
C ARG A 162 10.37 8.15 -5.69
N ILE A 163 9.70 7.48 -4.75
CA ILE A 163 8.58 8.06 -3.99
C ILE A 163 8.88 8.19 -2.48
N ALA A 164 9.91 7.49 -1.97
CA ALA A 164 10.30 7.58 -0.58
C ALA A 164 10.76 8.99 -0.21
N SER A 165 10.18 9.55 0.86
CA SER A 165 10.45 10.92 1.32
C SER A 165 11.15 10.98 2.68
N ASP A 166 11.28 9.86 3.39
CA ASP A 166 11.90 9.78 4.71
C ASP A 166 13.16 8.91 4.70
N ARG A 167 14.12 9.27 5.57
CA ARG A 167 15.41 8.57 5.65
C ARG A 167 15.31 7.09 6.02
N PRO A 168 14.47 6.66 6.99
CA PRO A 168 14.30 5.24 7.30
C PRO A 168 13.84 4.41 6.10
N SER A 169 12.82 4.88 5.37
CA SER A 169 12.32 4.19 4.17
C SER A 169 13.38 4.10 3.08
N ILE A 170 14.11 5.19 2.82
CA ILE A 170 15.21 5.21 1.85
C ILE A 170 16.31 4.22 2.25
N GLY A 171 16.75 4.23 3.52
CA GLY A 171 17.77 3.32 4.03
C GLY A 171 17.34 1.86 3.91
N TYR A 172 16.09 1.54 4.30
CA TYR A 172 15.55 0.20 4.14
C TYR A 172 15.53 -0.27 2.68
N LEU A 173 15.08 0.58 1.75
CA LEU A 173 15.04 0.24 0.33
C LEU A 173 16.44 0.01 -0.25
N PHE A 174 17.44 0.85 0.10
CA PHE A 174 18.83 0.61 -0.31
C PHE A 174 19.39 -0.68 0.26
N TYR A 175 19.09 -1.00 1.53
CA TYR A 175 19.50 -2.27 2.14
C TYR A 175 18.91 -3.47 1.36
N ARG A 176 17.60 -3.44 1.06
CA ARG A 176 16.93 -4.54 0.33
C ARG A 176 17.41 -4.64 -1.11
N LEU A 177 17.65 -3.51 -1.76
CA LEU A 177 18.21 -3.45 -3.10
C LEU A 177 19.64 -4.02 -3.14
N ALA A 178 20.49 -3.67 -2.17
CA ALA A 178 21.82 -4.22 -2.05
C ALA A 178 21.80 -5.73 -1.85
N PHE A 179 20.93 -6.23 -0.96
CA PHE A 179 20.77 -7.66 -0.71
C PHE A 179 20.31 -8.40 -1.99
N ALA A 180 19.37 -7.83 -2.73
CA ALA A 180 18.88 -8.42 -3.98
C ALA A 180 19.98 -8.44 -5.05
N TYR A 181 20.74 -7.36 -5.22
CA TYR A 181 21.87 -7.32 -6.16
C TYR A 181 22.96 -8.34 -5.79
N TRP A 182 23.23 -8.54 -4.48
CA TRP A 182 24.18 -9.55 -4.05
C TRP A 182 23.73 -10.95 -4.48
N ASN A 183 22.47 -11.30 -4.26
CA ASN A 183 21.95 -12.61 -4.64
C ASN A 183 21.83 -12.81 -6.17
N CYS A 184 21.85 -11.73 -6.94
CA CYS A 184 21.92 -11.75 -8.40
C CYS A 184 23.37 -11.65 -8.95
N ASP A 185 24.39 -11.88 -8.13
CA ASP A 185 25.83 -11.78 -8.47
C ASP A 185 26.29 -10.40 -8.98
N GLN A 186 25.49 -9.35 -8.73
CA GLN A 186 25.80 -7.96 -9.13
C GLN A 186 26.54 -7.23 -8.00
N LEU A 187 27.73 -7.74 -7.61
CA LEU A 187 28.45 -7.34 -6.40
C LEU A 187 28.82 -5.85 -6.35
N GLU A 188 29.19 -5.24 -7.48
CA GLU A 188 29.53 -3.81 -7.53
C GLU A 188 28.32 -2.93 -7.19
N ARG A 189 27.13 -3.28 -7.73
CA ARG A 189 25.89 -2.58 -7.43
C ARG A 189 25.46 -2.80 -5.98
N ALA A 190 25.59 -4.03 -5.47
CA ALA A 190 25.33 -4.34 -4.08
C ALA A 190 26.17 -3.46 -3.15
N LEU A 191 27.50 -3.40 -3.39
CA LEU A 191 28.41 -2.58 -2.61
C LEU A 191 28.07 -1.08 -2.67
N ALA A 192 27.71 -0.58 -3.86
CA ALA A 192 27.30 0.80 -4.02
C ALA A 192 26.04 1.13 -3.18
N CYS A 193 25.04 0.23 -3.19
CA CYS A 193 23.82 0.40 -2.39
C CYS A 193 24.09 0.32 -0.88
N TYR A 194 24.92 -0.65 -0.41
CA TYR A 194 25.26 -0.75 1.01
C TYR A 194 25.98 0.48 1.57
N ARG A 195 26.66 1.26 0.74
CA ARG A 195 27.31 2.52 1.17
C ARG A 195 26.34 3.66 1.38
N LEU A 196 25.09 3.52 0.92
CA LEU A 196 24.02 4.53 1.03
C LEU A 196 23.04 4.25 2.17
N VAL A 197 23.18 3.11 2.86
CA VAL A 197 22.42 2.76 4.07
C VAL A 197 23.00 3.46 5.29
#